data_b85294d0cc38dff5716e3d0233ac7f9f
#
_entry.id   b85294d0cc38dff5716e3d0233ac7f9f
#
_cell.length_a   1.000
_cell.length_b   1.000
_cell.length_c   1.000
_cell.angle_alpha   90.00
_cell.angle_beta   90.00
_cell.angle_gamma   90.00
#
_symmetry.space_group_name_H-M   'P 1'
#
loop_
_entity.id
_entity.type
_entity.pdbx_description
1 polymer ?
#
loop_
_entity_poly.entity_id
_entity_poly.type
_entity_poly.pdbx_seq_one_letter_code
_entity_poly.pdbx_strand_id
1 'polypeptide(L)'
;MKITQERLYQVRIRVSGKTSHALRTKEHNAVTKSILSISQKFDVSPVCTFDAFCEYCKEAEENGIENYSLYHWTKSIITNLDKRDKHLKSFAFYKGLNQVYKKEIADALYSELKELLEEGLIEELNLIDNNPKNNPQPPTVKMFKK
;
A
#
# COMPACT_ATOMS: atom_id res chain seq x y z
N MET A 1 17.51 -3.96 30.15
CA MET A 1 17.96 -3.69 28.80
C MET A 1 16.89 -2.97 27.99
N LYS A 2 17.30 -1.98 27.30
CA LYS A 2 16.36 -1.20 26.53
C LYS A 2 16.31 -1.66 25.08
N ILE A 3 15.13 -1.88 24.59
CA ILE A 3 14.95 -2.25 23.20
C ILE A 3 14.69 -0.99 22.41
N THR A 4 15.57 -0.71 21.48
CA THR A 4 15.38 0.42 20.59
C THR A 4 14.39 0.04 19.54
N GLN A 5 13.30 0.77 19.50
CA GLN A 5 12.28 0.50 18.51
C GLN A 5 12.77 0.99 17.14
N GLU A 6 12.86 0.08 16.22
CA GLU A 6 13.32 0.39 14.88
C GLU A 6 12.23 1.13 14.12
N ARG A 7 12.61 2.19 13.43
CA ARG A 7 11.66 2.91 12.59
C ARG A 7 11.46 2.15 11.31
N LEU A 8 10.21 1.97 10.96
CA LEU A 8 9.83 1.27 9.74
C LEU A 8 9.20 2.25 8.77
N TYR A 9 9.32 1.95 7.50
CA TYR A 9 8.90 2.86 6.45
C TYR A 9 8.06 2.11 5.43
N GLN A 10 7.22 2.85 4.75
CA GLN A 10 6.38 2.33 3.69
C GLN A 10 6.63 3.13 2.42
N VAL A 11 6.57 2.45 1.29
CA VAL A 11 6.66 3.13 -0.01
C VAL A 11 5.33 2.98 -0.72
N ARG A 12 4.80 4.09 -1.23
CA ARG A 12 3.54 4.14 -1.96
C ARG A 12 3.72 4.83 -3.28
N ILE A 13 2.93 4.39 -4.26
CA ILE A 13 2.88 5.05 -5.56
C ILE A 13 1.43 5.35 -5.91
N ARG A 14 1.23 6.33 -6.78
CA ARG A 14 -0.04 6.54 -7.44
C ARG A 14 0.17 6.36 -8.94
N VAL A 15 -0.79 5.70 -9.58
CA VAL A 15 -0.72 5.39 -11.00
C VAL A 15 -1.99 5.85 -11.68
N SER A 16 -2.00 5.83 -13.03
CA SER A 16 -3.20 6.14 -13.78
C SER A 16 -4.24 5.05 -13.59
N GLY A 17 -5.50 5.36 -13.93
CA GLY A 17 -6.56 4.36 -13.84
C GLY A 17 -6.28 3.15 -14.70
N LYS A 18 -5.67 3.35 -15.87
CA LYS A 18 -5.32 2.26 -16.77
C LYS A 18 -4.28 1.34 -16.15
N THR A 19 -3.23 1.93 -15.55
CA THR A 19 -2.18 1.15 -14.90
C THR A 19 -2.73 0.44 -13.67
N SER A 20 -3.60 1.11 -12.90
CA SER A 20 -4.23 0.49 -11.75
C SER A 20 -5.00 -0.75 -12.17
N HIS A 21 -5.81 -0.63 -13.20
CA HIS A 21 -6.59 -1.76 -13.71
C HIS A 21 -5.67 -2.92 -14.12
N ALA A 22 -4.60 -2.61 -14.85
CA ALA A 22 -3.67 -3.64 -15.30
C ALA A 22 -2.99 -4.34 -14.14
N LEU A 23 -2.57 -3.59 -13.11
CA LEU A 23 -1.94 -4.19 -11.94
C LEU A 23 -2.92 -5.08 -11.19
N ARG A 24 -4.17 -4.64 -11.03
CA ARG A 24 -5.18 -5.38 -10.28
C ARG A 24 -5.64 -6.64 -11.02
N THR A 25 -5.66 -6.60 -12.33
CA THR A 25 -6.07 -7.76 -13.15
C THR A 25 -4.89 -8.59 -13.64
N LYS A 26 -3.67 -8.19 -13.25
CA LYS A 26 -2.43 -8.88 -13.59
C LYS A 26 -2.17 -8.91 -15.10
N GLU A 27 -2.57 -7.85 -15.76
CA GLU A 27 -2.23 -7.67 -17.17
C GLU A 27 -0.78 -7.23 -17.31
N HIS A 28 -0.14 -7.66 -18.39
CA HIS A 28 1.26 -7.33 -18.62
C HIS A 28 1.37 -6.26 -19.70
N ASN A 29 1.96 -5.14 -19.34
CA ASN A 29 2.33 -4.09 -20.29
C ASN A 29 3.65 -3.50 -19.83
N ALA A 30 4.18 -2.51 -20.58
CA ALA A 30 5.49 -1.95 -20.27
C ALA A 30 5.56 -1.36 -18.86
N VAL A 31 4.49 -0.66 -18.45
CA VAL A 31 4.47 -0.02 -17.14
C VAL A 31 4.39 -1.05 -16.02
N THR A 32 3.46 -2.02 -16.13
CA THR A 32 3.33 -3.04 -15.09
C THR A 32 4.58 -3.90 -14.98
N LYS A 33 5.21 -4.21 -16.12
CA LYS A 33 6.46 -4.98 -16.10
C LYS A 33 7.56 -4.24 -15.37
N SER A 34 7.67 -2.94 -15.58
CA SER A 34 8.68 -2.13 -14.88
C SER A 34 8.42 -2.12 -13.37
N ILE A 35 7.16 -1.91 -12.97
CA ILE A 35 6.81 -1.90 -11.55
C ILE A 35 7.07 -3.26 -10.91
N LEU A 36 6.66 -4.33 -11.58
CA LEU A 36 6.80 -5.68 -11.03
C LEU A 36 8.25 -6.15 -11.01
N SER A 37 9.06 -5.72 -11.99
CA SER A 37 10.48 -6.04 -12.00
C SER A 37 11.18 -5.46 -10.77
N ILE A 38 10.89 -4.19 -10.46
CA ILE A 38 11.43 -3.56 -9.27
C ILE A 38 10.92 -4.26 -8.01
N SER A 39 9.63 -4.60 -7.99
CA SER A 39 9.02 -5.29 -6.86
C SER A 39 9.73 -6.60 -6.56
N GLN A 40 10.00 -7.39 -7.59
CA GLN A 40 10.66 -8.67 -7.42
C GLN A 40 12.08 -8.51 -6.88
N LYS A 41 12.76 -7.47 -7.30
CA LYS A 41 14.11 -7.20 -6.86
C LYS A 41 14.21 -7.04 -5.35
N PHE A 42 13.18 -6.49 -4.73
CA PHE A 42 13.15 -6.25 -3.28
C PHE A 42 12.22 -7.21 -2.54
N ASP A 43 11.68 -8.18 -3.25
CA ASP A 43 10.75 -9.16 -2.67
C ASP A 43 9.56 -8.46 -2.01
N VAL A 44 8.99 -7.51 -2.74
CA VAL A 44 7.78 -6.80 -2.30
C VAL A 44 6.72 -6.94 -3.39
N SER A 45 5.48 -6.60 -3.04
CA SER A 45 4.35 -6.66 -3.96
C SER A 45 3.52 -5.39 -3.88
N PRO A 46 3.14 -4.81 -5.02
CA PRO A 46 2.23 -3.66 -5.00
C PRO A 46 0.81 -4.12 -4.68
N VAL A 47 0.22 -3.53 -3.65
CA VAL A 47 -1.13 -3.85 -3.22
C VAL A 47 -1.98 -2.60 -3.34
N CYS A 48 -3.11 -2.71 -4.05
CA CYS A 48 -4.03 -1.60 -4.22
C CYS A 48 -4.66 -1.23 -2.88
N THR A 49 -4.59 0.05 -2.54
CA THR A 49 -5.13 0.52 -1.26
C THR A 49 -6.62 0.24 -1.13
N PHE A 50 -7.38 0.45 -2.23
CA PHE A 50 -8.80 0.17 -2.22
C PHE A 50 -9.07 -1.31 -1.92
N ASP A 51 -8.32 -2.20 -2.58
CA ASP A 51 -8.50 -3.63 -2.38
C ASP A 51 -8.18 -4.04 -0.95
N ALA A 52 -7.13 -3.44 -0.36
CA ALA A 52 -6.77 -3.72 1.03
C ALA A 52 -7.89 -3.28 1.98
N PHE A 53 -8.49 -2.13 1.72
CA PHE A 53 -9.61 -1.64 2.52
C PHE A 53 -10.81 -2.56 2.41
N CYS A 54 -11.10 -3.06 1.21
CA CYS A 54 -12.20 -3.99 1.01
C CYS A 54 -11.98 -5.29 1.78
N GLU A 55 -10.75 -5.80 1.76
CA GLU A 55 -10.42 -7.01 2.51
C GLU A 55 -10.59 -6.81 4.01
N TYR A 56 -10.15 -5.66 4.51
CA TYR A 56 -10.30 -5.35 5.92
C TYR A 56 -11.79 -5.33 6.33
N CYS A 57 -12.62 -4.67 5.54
CA CYS A 57 -14.06 -4.60 5.83
C CYS A 57 -14.71 -5.97 5.75
N LYS A 58 -14.31 -6.77 4.75
CA LYS A 58 -14.84 -8.11 4.58
C LYS A 58 -14.50 -8.98 5.78
N GLU A 59 -13.26 -8.91 6.23
CA GLU A 59 -12.86 -9.69 7.40
C GLU A 59 -13.62 -9.25 8.64
N ALA A 60 -13.79 -7.93 8.82
CA ALA A 60 -14.53 -7.41 9.95
C ALA A 60 -15.98 -7.91 9.95
N GLU A 61 -16.61 -7.91 8.78
CA GLU A 61 -18.00 -8.36 8.66
C GLU A 61 -18.15 -9.86 8.92
N GLU A 62 -17.12 -10.63 8.62
CA GLU A 62 -17.14 -12.08 8.85
C GLU A 62 -16.80 -12.44 10.29
N ASN A 63 -16.00 -11.63 10.98
CA ASN A 63 -15.47 -11.98 12.29
C ASN A 63 -15.97 -11.07 13.41
N GLY A 64 -16.87 -10.14 13.12
CA GLY A 64 -17.41 -9.23 14.13
C GLY A 64 -16.80 -7.86 14.04
N ILE A 65 -17.58 -6.89 13.57
CA ILE A 65 -17.05 -5.54 13.32
C ILE A 65 -16.58 -4.83 14.59
N GLU A 66 -17.08 -5.25 15.74
CA GLU A 66 -16.68 -4.66 17.01
C GLU A 66 -15.20 -4.93 17.34
N ASN A 67 -14.60 -5.91 16.70
CA ASN A 67 -13.19 -6.24 16.90
C ASN A 67 -12.27 -5.47 15.97
N TYR A 68 -12.82 -4.63 15.12
CA TYR A 68 -12.06 -3.92 14.09
C TYR A 68 -12.31 -2.43 14.25
N SER A 69 -11.46 -1.77 15.01
CA SER A 69 -11.68 -0.38 15.44
C SER A 69 -11.81 0.62 14.29
N LEU A 70 -11.26 0.31 13.14
CA LEU A 70 -11.31 1.22 11.99
C LEU A 70 -12.36 0.83 10.95
N TYR A 71 -13.24 -0.12 11.29
CA TYR A 71 -14.20 -0.63 10.32
C TYR A 71 -15.09 0.48 9.75
N HIS A 72 -15.70 1.28 10.61
CA HIS A 72 -16.66 2.29 10.14
C HIS A 72 -15.96 3.35 9.28
N TRP A 73 -14.78 3.77 9.68
CA TRP A 73 -13.99 4.72 8.92
C TRP A 73 -13.64 4.15 7.54
N THR A 74 -13.12 2.92 7.52
CA THR A 74 -12.70 2.28 6.27
C THR A 74 -13.91 2.05 5.36
N LYS A 75 -15.02 1.60 5.92
CA LYS A 75 -16.24 1.37 5.14
C LYS A 75 -16.73 2.66 4.49
N SER A 76 -16.67 3.77 5.22
CA SER A 76 -17.11 5.05 4.69
C SER A 76 -16.26 5.49 3.49
N ILE A 77 -14.98 5.13 3.48
CA ILE A 77 -14.08 5.47 2.38
C ILE A 77 -14.39 4.64 1.14
N ILE A 78 -14.56 3.33 1.29
CA ILE A 78 -14.76 2.49 0.11
C ILE A 78 -16.14 2.67 -0.51
N THR A 79 -17.08 3.23 0.24
CA THR A 79 -18.42 3.50 -0.29
C THR A 79 -18.59 4.92 -0.82
N ASN A 80 -17.59 5.78 -0.62
CA ASN A 80 -17.60 7.15 -1.13
C ASN A 80 -16.92 7.17 -2.50
N LEU A 81 -17.65 7.53 -3.55
CA LEU A 81 -17.15 7.43 -4.92
C LEU A 81 -15.86 8.21 -5.15
N ASP A 82 -15.80 9.43 -4.61
CA ASP A 82 -14.62 10.28 -4.82
C ASP A 82 -13.39 9.71 -4.13
N LYS A 83 -13.55 9.25 -2.89
CA LYS A 83 -12.44 8.68 -2.14
C LYS A 83 -12.03 7.33 -2.71
N ARG A 84 -13.03 6.56 -3.17
CA ARG A 84 -12.75 5.26 -3.77
C ARG A 84 -11.84 5.38 -4.99
N ASP A 85 -12.12 6.34 -5.86
CA ASP A 85 -11.31 6.53 -7.06
C ASP A 85 -9.85 6.82 -6.71
N LYS A 86 -9.62 7.68 -5.73
CA LYS A 86 -8.28 7.99 -5.27
C LYS A 86 -7.54 6.75 -4.79
N HIS A 87 -8.21 5.92 -4.00
CA HIS A 87 -7.58 4.73 -3.45
C HIS A 87 -7.41 3.61 -4.46
N LEU A 88 -8.23 3.60 -5.52
CA LEU A 88 -8.04 2.66 -6.61
C LEU A 88 -6.71 2.88 -7.34
N LYS A 89 -6.25 4.12 -7.37
CA LYS A 89 -5.00 4.48 -8.05
C LYS A 89 -3.78 4.44 -7.14
N SER A 90 -3.97 4.15 -5.87
CA SER A 90 -2.90 4.15 -4.88
C SER A 90 -2.48 2.72 -4.56
N PHE A 91 -1.17 2.47 -4.61
CA PHE A 91 -0.61 1.16 -4.31
C PHE A 91 0.48 1.31 -3.26
N ALA A 92 0.43 0.46 -2.25
CA ALA A 92 1.49 0.35 -1.26
C ALA A 92 2.27 -0.93 -1.54
N PHE A 93 3.58 -0.89 -1.32
CA PHE A 93 4.41 -2.07 -1.53
C PHE A 93 4.50 -2.83 -0.21
N TYR A 94 4.08 -4.09 -0.24
CA TYR A 94 4.07 -4.96 0.94
C TYR A 94 5.22 -5.96 0.83
N LYS A 95 5.91 -6.16 1.94
CA LYS A 95 6.91 -7.23 2.03
C LYS A 95 6.24 -8.38 2.78
N GLY A 96 5.78 -9.38 2.04
CA GLY A 96 4.92 -10.42 2.59
C GLY A 96 3.59 -9.81 3.02
N LEU A 97 3.25 -9.94 4.29
CA LEU A 97 2.03 -9.36 4.84
C LEU A 97 2.27 -8.02 5.53
N ASN A 98 3.49 -7.50 5.47
CA ASN A 98 3.86 -6.27 6.15
C ASN A 98 3.87 -5.10 5.17
N GLN A 99 3.18 -4.01 5.54
CA GLN A 99 3.22 -2.83 4.70
C GLN A 99 4.35 -1.87 5.08
N VAL A 100 5.16 -2.25 6.07
CA VAL A 100 6.30 -1.43 6.50
C VAL A 100 7.53 -2.31 6.61
N TYR A 101 8.69 -1.71 6.42
CA TYR A 101 9.98 -2.41 6.43
C TYR A 101 11.09 -1.44 6.77
N LYS A 102 12.30 -1.98 6.88
CA LYS A 102 13.47 -1.20 7.30
C LYS A 102 13.78 -0.09 6.31
N LYS A 103 14.39 0.96 6.83
CA LYS A 103 14.74 2.13 6.03
C LYS A 103 15.59 1.77 4.82
N GLU A 104 16.53 0.86 4.98
CA GLU A 104 17.41 0.47 3.88
C GLU A 104 16.64 -0.09 2.69
N ILE A 105 15.64 -0.92 2.97
CA ILE A 105 14.81 -1.49 1.93
C ILE A 105 13.95 -0.40 1.31
N ALA A 106 13.34 0.42 2.15
CA ALA A 106 12.46 1.48 1.68
C ALA A 106 13.20 2.49 0.82
N ASP A 107 14.41 2.90 1.24
CA ASP A 107 15.21 3.86 0.49
C ASP A 107 15.62 3.29 -0.86
N ALA A 108 16.05 2.04 -0.90
CA ALA A 108 16.48 1.41 -2.15
C ALA A 108 15.30 1.26 -3.11
N LEU A 109 14.16 0.82 -2.59
CA LEU A 109 12.94 0.69 -3.38
C LEU A 109 12.50 2.07 -3.91
N TYR A 110 12.53 3.07 -3.07
CA TYR A 110 12.19 4.44 -3.46
C TYR A 110 13.09 4.93 -4.59
N SER A 111 14.40 4.70 -4.48
CA SER A 111 15.35 5.13 -5.52
C SER A 111 15.05 4.51 -6.87
N GLU A 112 14.73 3.22 -6.89
CA GLU A 112 14.40 2.55 -8.14
C GLU A 112 13.10 3.08 -8.74
N LEU A 113 12.09 3.27 -7.89
CA LEU A 113 10.79 3.77 -8.35
C LEU A 113 10.85 5.21 -8.80
N LYS A 114 11.80 5.99 -8.27
CA LYS A 114 11.95 7.37 -8.65
C LYS A 114 12.25 7.51 -10.15
N GLU A 115 12.97 6.55 -10.72
CA GLU A 115 13.23 6.55 -12.16
C GLU A 115 11.93 6.45 -12.94
N LEU A 116 10.98 5.64 -12.47
CA LEU A 116 9.68 5.52 -13.12
C LEU A 116 8.88 6.80 -13.01
N LEU A 117 8.99 7.49 -11.88
CA LEU A 117 8.33 8.77 -11.70
C LEU A 117 8.88 9.80 -12.70
N GLU A 118 10.18 9.84 -12.87
CA GLU A 118 10.83 10.76 -13.80
C GLU A 118 10.46 10.45 -15.24
N GLU A 119 10.23 9.19 -15.56
CA GLU A 119 9.79 8.77 -16.89
C GLU A 119 8.30 8.95 -17.12
N GLY A 120 7.57 9.32 -16.09
CA GLY A 120 6.12 9.52 -16.20
C GLY A 120 5.31 8.23 -16.15
N LEU A 121 5.92 7.13 -15.76
CA LEU A 121 5.22 5.84 -15.70
C LEU A 121 4.39 5.70 -14.43
N ILE A 122 4.73 6.43 -13.37
CA ILE A 122 3.90 6.56 -12.19
C ILE A 122 3.69 8.04 -11.91
N GLU A 123 2.60 8.39 -11.22
CA GLU A 123 2.18 9.77 -11.03
C GLU A 123 2.69 10.38 -9.74
N GLU A 124 2.82 9.58 -8.69
CA GLU A 124 3.33 10.03 -7.40
C GLU A 124 4.13 8.92 -6.76
N LEU A 125 5.07 9.33 -5.93
CA LEU A 125 5.91 8.40 -5.18
C LEU A 125 6.15 9.00 -3.80
N ASN A 126 5.85 8.24 -2.76
CA ASN A 126 5.97 8.70 -1.39
C ASN A 126 6.71 7.68 -0.53
N LEU A 127 7.66 8.18 0.24
CA LEU A 127 8.32 7.41 1.29
C LEU A 127 7.71 7.87 2.61
N ILE A 128 7.06 6.96 3.31
CA ILE A 128 6.27 7.29 4.49
C ILE A 128 6.93 6.74 5.74
N ASP A 129 7.20 7.63 6.69
CA ASP A 129 7.70 7.26 8.01
C ASP A 129 6.52 6.71 8.81
N ASN A 130 6.63 5.46 9.21
CA ASN A 130 5.53 4.80 9.92
C ASN A 130 5.60 5.06 11.42
N ASN A 131 5.59 6.33 11.79
CA ASN A 131 5.44 6.73 13.17
C ASN A 131 3.94 7.02 13.40
N PRO A 132 3.25 6.23 14.22
CA PRO A 132 1.79 6.39 14.37
C PRO A 132 1.37 7.78 14.80
N LYS A 133 2.21 8.50 15.54
CA LYS A 133 1.87 9.85 15.99
C LYS A 133 1.86 10.84 14.83
N ASN A 134 2.80 10.70 13.90
CA ASN A 134 3.00 11.66 12.84
C ASN A 134 2.35 11.23 11.54
N ASN A 135 2.07 9.95 11.39
CA ASN A 135 1.72 9.42 10.08
C ASN A 135 0.86 8.17 10.21
N PRO A 136 -0.39 8.33 10.66
CA PRO A 136 -1.29 7.18 10.82
C PRO A 136 -1.43 6.43 9.51
N GLN A 137 -1.35 5.13 9.57
CA GLN A 137 -1.41 4.29 8.39
C GLN A 137 -2.77 3.64 8.23
N PRO A 138 -3.17 3.36 6.99
CA PRO A 138 -4.40 2.60 6.77
C PRO A 138 -4.30 1.23 7.42
N PRO A 139 -5.43 0.67 7.84
CA PRO A 139 -5.40 -0.66 8.43
C PRO A 139 -5.05 -1.72 7.39
N THR A 140 -4.45 -2.79 7.86
CA THR A 140 -4.31 -3.99 7.06
C THR A 140 -4.93 -5.13 7.83
N VAL A 141 -5.33 -6.16 7.10
CA VAL A 141 -5.94 -7.34 7.71
C VAL A 141 -5.01 -7.92 8.78
N LYS A 142 -3.74 -8.07 8.44
CA LYS A 142 -2.79 -8.69 9.35
C LYS A 142 -2.57 -7.90 10.62
N MET A 143 -2.53 -6.58 10.51
CA MET A 143 -2.23 -5.73 11.65
C MET A 143 -3.30 -5.75 12.74
N PHE A 144 -4.54 -5.90 12.34
CA PHE A 144 -5.66 -5.74 13.27
C PHE A 144 -6.28 -7.06 13.69
N LYS A 145 -5.78 -8.12 13.17
CA LYS A 145 -6.25 -9.44 13.53
C LYS A 145 -5.47 -9.95 14.72
N LYS A 146 -6.15 -10.34 15.73
CA LYS A 146 -5.52 -10.89 16.93
C LYS A 146 -5.57 -12.39 16.94
#